data_364e5adb32992ffdfd70d045ef05a040
#
_entry.id   364e5adb32992ffdfd70d045ef05a040
#
_cell.length_a   1.000
_cell.length_b   1.000
_cell.length_c   1.000
_cell.angle_alpha   90.00
_cell.angle_beta   90.00
_cell.angle_gamma   90.00
#
_symmetry.space_group_name_H-M   'P 1'
#
loop_
_entity.id
_entity.type
_entity.pdbx_description
1 polymer ?
#
loop_
_entity_poly.entity_id
_entity_poly.type
_entity_poly.pdbx_seq_one_letter_code
_entity_poly.pdbx_strand_id
1 'polypeptide(L)'
;MAESLGILVSSDRHLDYVVKLTRAAHKKGKEVQIFFTGSAVKLGFEPDFAKLVGLARLSLCDVSFRANGFHGREKEVPGVGFKDFATQARNAEMSAECDRYLVL
;
A
#
# COMPACT_ATOMS: atom_id res chain seq x y z
N MET A 1 2.65 -21.07 9.68
CA MET A 1 3.05 -19.82 9.03
C MET A 1 1.83 -19.01 8.65
N ALA A 2 1.90 -17.70 8.77
CA ALA A 2 0.78 -16.84 8.40
C ALA A 2 0.61 -16.83 6.88
N GLU A 3 -0.64 -16.87 6.42
CA GLU A 3 -0.96 -16.66 5.02
C GLU A 3 -0.73 -15.19 4.68
N SER A 4 -0.20 -14.90 3.51
CA SER A 4 0.10 -13.54 3.08
C SER A 4 -0.88 -13.04 2.02
N LEU A 5 -1.27 -11.76 2.15
CA LEU A 5 -2.17 -11.07 1.26
C LEU A 5 -1.44 -9.87 0.65
N GLY A 6 -1.39 -9.83 -0.68
CA GLY A 6 -0.88 -8.67 -1.41
C GLY A 6 -2.02 -7.89 -2.03
N ILE A 7 -2.00 -6.57 -1.89
CA ILE A 7 -3.01 -5.69 -2.46
C ILE A 7 -2.34 -4.64 -3.32
N LEU A 8 -2.66 -4.62 -4.61
CA LEU A 8 -2.29 -3.53 -5.51
C LEU A 8 -3.44 -2.54 -5.55
N VAL A 9 -3.20 -1.30 -5.12
CA VAL A 9 -4.20 -0.25 -5.15
C VAL A 9 -3.83 0.72 -6.27
N SER A 10 -4.66 0.80 -7.30
CA SER A 10 -4.45 1.65 -8.45
C SER A 10 -5.47 2.79 -8.56
N SER A 11 -6.51 2.76 -7.74
CA SER A 11 -7.56 3.78 -7.69
C SER A 11 -7.53 4.52 -6.37
N ASP A 12 -7.80 5.83 -6.40
CA ASP A 12 -7.89 6.66 -5.21
C ASP A 12 -9.29 6.66 -4.57
N ARG A 13 -10.16 5.73 -4.97
CA ARG A 13 -11.56 5.70 -4.55
C ARG A 13 -11.90 4.68 -3.47
N HIS A 14 -10.99 3.78 -3.12
CA HIS A 14 -11.32 2.61 -2.32
C HIS A 14 -10.54 2.50 -1.01
N LEU A 15 -10.09 3.62 -0.45
CA LEU A 15 -9.30 3.57 0.78
C LEU A 15 -10.07 2.93 1.94
N ASP A 16 -11.36 3.24 2.07
CA ASP A 16 -12.19 2.66 3.13
C ASP A 16 -12.26 1.14 3.02
N TYR A 17 -12.39 0.62 1.82
CA TYR A 17 -12.40 -0.82 1.58
C TYR A 17 -11.03 -1.44 1.88
N VAL A 18 -9.95 -0.78 1.46
CA VAL A 18 -8.59 -1.25 1.73
C VAL A 18 -8.36 -1.33 3.25
N VAL A 19 -8.80 -0.32 3.99
CA VAL A 19 -8.68 -0.31 5.46
C VAL A 19 -9.46 -1.47 6.08
N LYS A 20 -10.71 -1.66 5.68
CA LYS A 20 -11.54 -2.75 6.22
C LYS A 20 -10.95 -4.12 5.92
N LEU A 21 -10.51 -4.32 4.69
CA LEU A 21 -9.91 -5.59 4.26
C LEU A 21 -8.62 -5.87 5.02
N THR A 22 -7.77 -4.86 5.16
CA THR A 22 -6.49 -4.99 5.88
C THR A 22 -6.72 -5.31 7.35
N ARG A 23 -7.67 -4.63 8.00
CA ARG A 23 -8.01 -4.91 9.39
C ARG A 23 -8.53 -6.33 9.57
N ALA A 24 -9.40 -6.79 8.67
CA ALA A 24 -9.95 -8.14 8.74
C ALA A 24 -8.84 -9.19 8.57
N ALA A 25 -7.94 -8.98 7.62
CA ALA A 25 -6.83 -9.90 7.38
C ALA A 25 -5.86 -9.91 8.57
N HIS A 26 -5.53 -8.74 9.09
CA HIS A 26 -4.63 -8.63 10.24
C HIS A 26 -5.22 -9.33 11.47
N LYS A 27 -6.52 -9.16 11.71
CA LYS A 27 -7.22 -9.80 12.83
C LYS A 27 -7.16 -11.32 12.75
N LYS A 28 -7.07 -11.87 11.53
CA LYS A 28 -6.94 -13.31 11.31
C LYS A 28 -5.49 -13.78 11.31
N GLY A 29 -4.55 -12.90 11.66
CA GLY A 29 -3.14 -13.25 11.72
C GLY A 29 -2.43 -13.29 10.38
N LYS A 30 -3.02 -12.73 9.32
CA LYS A 30 -2.41 -12.71 7.99
C LYS A 30 -1.40 -11.59 7.86
N GLU A 31 -0.35 -11.84 7.08
CA GLU A 31 0.60 -10.81 6.71
C GLU A 31 0.06 -10.07 5.50
N VAL A 32 0.04 -8.74 5.57
CA VAL A 32 -0.52 -7.91 4.49
C VAL A 32 0.55 -7.00 3.92
N GLN A 33 0.65 -6.96 2.60
CA GLN A 33 1.49 -6.01 1.86
C GLN A 33 0.60 -5.23 0.91
N ILE A 34 0.78 -3.91 0.86
CA ILE A 34 -0.01 -3.03 -0.01
C ILE A 34 0.92 -2.16 -0.82
N PHE A 35 0.73 -2.12 -2.13
CA PHE A 35 1.46 -1.25 -3.04
C PHE A 35 0.47 -0.29 -3.72
N PHE A 36 0.73 1.01 -3.56
CA PHE A 36 -0.11 2.06 -4.13
C PHE A 36 0.55 2.60 -5.39
N THR A 37 -0.18 2.64 -6.49
CA THR A 37 0.32 3.12 -7.77
C THR A 37 -0.69 4.04 -8.46
N GLY A 38 -0.24 4.81 -9.45
CA GLY A 38 -1.11 5.74 -10.17
C GLY A 38 -1.72 6.77 -9.24
N SER A 39 -3.01 7.04 -9.42
CA SER A 39 -3.72 8.01 -8.57
C SER A 39 -3.85 7.57 -7.11
N ALA A 40 -3.67 6.28 -6.84
CA ALA A 40 -3.78 5.77 -5.47
C ALA A 40 -2.68 6.31 -4.54
N VAL A 41 -1.58 6.84 -5.05
CA VAL A 41 -0.55 7.46 -4.21
C VAL A 41 -1.08 8.66 -3.44
N LYS A 42 -2.15 9.29 -3.92
CA LYS A 42 -2.82 10.40 -3.23
C LYS A 42 -3.38 9.97 -1.87
N LEU A 43 -3.71 8.70 -1.74
CA LEU A 43 -4.28 8.17 -0.49
C LEU A 43 -3.31 8.28 0.68
N GLY A 44 -2.01 8.36 0.40
CA GLY A 44 -1.00 8.56 1.44
C GLY A 44 -1.18 9.84 2.26
N PHE A 45 -1.92 10.81 1.73
CA PHE A 45 -2.20 12.08 2.39
C PHE A 45 -3.59 12.11 3.05
N GLU A 46 -4.39 11.07 2.88
CA GLU A 46 -5.70 10.98 3.51
C GLU A 46 -5.56 10.58 4.97
N PRO A 47 -6.38 11.17 5.88
CA PRO A 47 -6.29 10.84 7.31
C PRO A 47 -6.44 9.34 7.59
N ASP A 48 -7.30 8.66 6.85
CA ASP A 48 -7.56 7.23 7.08
C ASP A 48 -6.41 6.33 6.64
N PHE A 49 -5.45 6.84 5.89
CA PHE A 49 -4.26 6.07 5.53
C PHE A 49 -3.49 5.63 6.78
N ALA A 50 -3.47 6.47 7.81
CA ALA A 50 -2.79 6.15 9.07
C ALA A 50 -3.35 4.90 9.76
N LYS A 51 -4.58 4.52 9.45
CA LYS A 51 -5.20 3.29 10.00
C LYS A 51 -4.54 2.02 9.49
N LEU A 52 -3.76 2.11 8.42
CA LEU A 52 -3.02 0.98 7.86
C LEU A 52 -1.66 0.77 8.53
N VAL A 53 -1.16 1.79 9.21
CA VAL A 53 0.16 1.75 9.83
C VAL A 53 0.19 0.69 10.94
N GLY A 54 1.18 -0.19 10.88
CA GLY A 54 1.31 -1.30 11.84
C GLY A 54 0.48 -2.54 11.48
N LEU A 55 -0.42 -2.45 10.50
CA LEU A 55 -1.26 -3.57 10.06
C LEU A 55 -0.74 -4.21 8.78
N ALA A 56 -0.01 -3.45 7.97
CA ALA A 56 0.46 -3.90 6.67
C ALA A 56 1.81 -3.27 6.36
N ARG A 57 2.58 -3.94 5.50
CA ARG A 57 3.76 -3.34 4.89
C ARG A 57 3.28 -2.45 3.75
N LEU A 58 3.55 -1.15 3.85
CA LEU A 58 3.06 -0.15 2.91
C LEU A 58 4.19 0.27 1.96
N SER A 59 3.88 0.38 0.68
CA SER A 59 4.80 0.95 -0.30
C SER A 59 4.03 1.72 -1.36
N LEU A 60 4.68 2.72 -1.94
CA LEU A 60 4.11 3.57 -2.98
C LEU A 60 5.03 3.56 -4.20
N CYS A 61 4.43 3.65 -5.38
CA CYS A 61 5.21 3.79 -6.62
C CYS A 61 5.87 5.15 -6.66
N ASP A 62 7.21 5.19 -6.70
CA ASP A 62 7.96 6.44 -6.72
C ASP A 62 7.67 7.26 -7.98
N VAL A 63 7.58 6.60 -9.13
CA VAL A 63 7.25 7.27 -10.39
C VAL A 63 5.87 7.91 -10.31
N SER A 64 4.87 7.21 -9.79
CA SER A 64 3.52 7.74 -9.62
C SER A 64 3.48 8.89 -8.63
N PHE A 65 4.23 8.78 -7.55
CA PHE A 65 4.31 9.82 -6.53
C PHE A 65 4.83 11.13 -7.12
N ARG A 66 5.91 11.04 -7.88
CA ARG A 66 6.49 12.20 -8.58
C ARG A 66 5.56 12.73 -9.67
N ALA A 67 4.95 11.84 -10.44
CA ALA A 67 4.03 12.22 -11.51
C ALA A 67 2.80 12.97 -10.99
N ASN A 68 2.39 12.70 -9.76
CA ASN A 68 1.30 13.43 -9.11
C ASN A 68 1.75 14.73 -8.43
N GLY A 69 3.02 15.09 -8.57
CA GLY A 69 3.55 16.35 -8.04
C GLY A 69 3.94 16.32 -6.56
N PHE A 70 4.13 15.15 -6.00
CA PHE A 70 4.38 15.00 -4.55
C PHE A 70 5.85 14.85 -4.19
N HIS A 71 6.76 14.92 -5.16
CA HIS A 71 8.19 14.82 -4.89
C HIS A 71 8.61 15.83 -3.81
N GLY A 72 9.33 15.36 -2.82
CA GLY A 72 9.75 16.18 -1.68
C GLY A 72 8.81 16.08 -0.48
N ARG A 73 7.64 15.45 -0.64
CA ARG A 73 6.65 15.30 0.42
C ARG A 73 6.57 13.89 0.98
N GLU A 74 7.59 13.08 0.73
CA GLU A 74 7.61 11.68 1.16
C GLU A 74 7.44 11.51 2.67
N LYS A 75 7.98 12.45 3.46
CA LYS A 75 7.89 12.40 4.92
C LYS A 75 6.48 12.62 5.46
N GLU A 76 5.57 13.14 4.63
CA GLU A 76 4.18 13.38 5.04
C GLU A 76 3.35 12.11 5.01
N VAL A 77 3.83 11.05 4.36
CA VAL A 77 3.09 9.78 4.25
C VAL A 77 3.45 8.92 5.46
N PRO A 78 2.47 8.61 6.33
CA PRO A 78 2.76 7.86 7.56
C PRO A 78 3.09 6.39 7.27
N GLY A 79 3.95 5.83 8.10
CA GLY A 79 4.25 4.40 8.07
C GLY A 79 5.14 3.93 6.93
N VAL A 80 5.69 4.85 6.13
CA VAL A 80 6.60 4.51 5.04
C VAL A 80 7.92 5.25 5.21
N GLY A 81 9.01 4.57 4.85
CA GLY A 81 10.35 5.16 4.81
C GLY A 81 10.80 5.35 3.37
N PHE A 82 11.99 5.86 3.21
CA PHE A 82 12.56 6.13 1.88
C PHE A 82 12.53 4.93 0.95
N LYS A 83 12.88 3.76 1.48
CA LYS A 83 12.93 2.51 0.69
C LYS A 83 11.55 1.98 0.30
N ASP A 84 10.49 2.53 0.88
CA ASP A 84 9.11 2.12 0.58
C ASP A 84 8.53 2.89 -0.60
N PHE A 85 9.24 3.88 -1.12
CA PHE A 85 8.93 4.50 -2.40
C PHE A 85 9.67 3.70 -3.47
N ALA A 86 8.96 2.73 -4.05
CA ALA A 86 9.54 1.64 -4.80
C ALA A 86 9.13 1.66 -6.28
N THR A 87 9.67 0.74 -7.04
CA THR A 87 9.31 0.55 -8.46
C THR A 87 8.26 -0.54 -8.60
N GLN A 88 7.78 -0.75 -9.82
CA GLN A 88 6.85 -1.84 -10.13
C GLN A 88 7.46 -3.23 -9.83
N ALA A 89 8.78 -3.31 -9.67
CA ALA A 89 9.42 -4.55 -9.23
C ALA A 89 8.88 -5.01 -7.87
N ARG A 90 8.55 -4.08 -6.96
CA ARG A 90 7.95 -4.41 -5.66
C ARG A 90 6.59 -5.08 -5.85
N ASN A 91 5.79 -4.59 -6.79
CA ASN A 91 4.50 -5.20 -7.11
C ASN A 91 4.69 -6.62 -7.68
N ALA A 92 5.66 -6.80 -8.57
CA ALA A 92 5.95 -8.12 -9.14
C ALA A 92 6.37 -9.11 -8.05
N GLU A 93 7.23 -8.70 -7.12
CA GLU A 93 7.63 -9.52 -5.99
C GLU A 93 6.41 -9.91 -5.14
N MET A 94 5.56 -8.95 -4.85
CA MET A 94 4.36 -9.15 -4.04
C MET A 94 3.40 -10.14 -4.70
N SER A 95 3.17 -10.01 -6.01
CA SER A 95 2.27 -10.90 -6.73
C SER A 95 2.82 -12.33 -6.81
N ALA A 96 4.15 -12.48 -6.81
CA ALA A 96 4.80 -13.79 -6.86
C ALA A 96 4.89 -14.45 -5.47
N GLU A 97 5.05 -13.67 -4.41
CA GLU A 97 5.33 -14.17 -3.07
C GLU A 97 4.10 -14.32 -2.19
N CYS A 98 3.08 -13.49 -2.38
CA CYS A 98 1.89 -13.55 -1.54
C CYS A 98 0.98 -14.70 -1.93
N ASP A 99 0.39 -15.34 -0.92
CA ASP A 99 -0.54 -16.46 -1.13
C ASP A 99 -1.80 -16.02 -1.84
N ARG A 100 -2.23 -14.77 -1.59
CA ARG A 100 -3.36 -14.16 -2.28
C ARG A 100 -2.97 -12.79 -2.76
N TYR A 101 -3.52 -12.38 -3.91
CA TYR A 101 -3.19 -11.11 -4.54
C TYR A 101 -4.47 -10.49 -5.09
N LEU A 102 -4.73 -9.23 -4.70
CA LEU A 102 -5.91 -8.49 -5.12
C LEU A 102 -5.50 -7.18 -5.78
N VAL A 103 -6.31 -6.73 -6.72
CA VAL A 103 -6.16 -5.43 -7.39
C VAL A 103 -7.40 -4.59 -7.12
N LEU A 104 -7.17 -3.38 -6.62
CA LEU A 104 -8.26 -2.45 -6.28
C LEU A 104 -8.12 -1.08 -6.96
#